data_312038250534221f04ba849257f6e30a
#
_entry.id   312038250534221f04ba849257f6e30a
#
_cell.length_a   1.000
_cell.length_b   1.000
_cell.length_c   1.000
_cell.angle_alpha   90.00
_cell.angle_beta   90.00
_cell.angle_gamma   90.00
#
_symmetry.space_group_name_H-M   'P 1'
#
loop_
_entity.id
_entity.type
_entity.pdbx_description
1 polymer ?
#
loop_
_entity_poly.entity_id
_entity_poly.type
_entity_poly.pdbx_seq_one_letter_code
_entity_poly.pdbx_strand_id
1 'polypeptide(L)'
;SVGDPEVGIHGRFSGLVPDQPRTPLPRDDASREAFETFVAEHADRCAAMILEPLVQGAGGMIFYDQKTLRAVREACDRHGLLLILDEIMTGLGRLGTLFACEQAAVTPDIMTLSKSLTGGTLPLAATIASTSIFEGFLSPKLDQALMHGPTFTGNALACAAANASLDLFETEPRLEQVRTIEAHLGQALEPCRQMNGVVDVRVLGAIGVVELETIADMNGLRARFIDAGCWIRPFGNIVYLMPAFTIGEDDLARLCETVVRVVGEH
;
A
#
# COMPACT_ATOMS: atom_id res chain seq x y z
N SER A 1 10.47 -4.32 13.72
CA SER A 1 9.56 -4.30 12.59
C SER A 1 8.88 -2.95 12.45
N VAL A 2 8.65 -2.53 11.23
CA VAL A 2 7.88 -1.30 10.94
C VAL A 2 6.39 -1.59 10.70
N GLY A 3 5.97 -2.86 10.67
CA GLY A 3 4.57 -3.25 10.58
C GLY A 3 3.81 -3.06 11.89
N ASP A 4 2.49 -2.91 11.80
CA ASP A 4 1.62 -2.82 12.97
C ASP A 4 1.59 -4.17 13.73
N PRO A 5 1.93 -4.21 15.03
CA PRO A 5 1.91 -5.43 15.81
C PRO A 5 0.50 -5.88 16.19
N GLU A 6 -0.47 -4.99 16.21
CA GLU A 6 -1.84 -5.28 16.59
C GLU A 6 -2.66 -5.83 15.41
N VAL A 7 -2.26 -5.47 14.19
CA VAL A 7 -2.92 -5.89 12.96
C VAL A 7 -2.03 -6.82 12.15
N GLY A 8 -2.59 -7.94 11.69
CA GLY A 8 -1.89 -8.90 10.84
C GLY A 8 -0.99 -9.88 11.58
N ILE A 9 0.06 -10.35 10.89
CA ILE A 9 0.93 -11.44 11.40
C ILE A 9 2.09 -10.96 12.28
N HIS A 10 2.36 -9.65 12.33
CA HIS A 10 3.55 -9.10 12.97
C HIS A 10 3.59 -9.34 14.48
N GLY A 11 2.45 -9.27 15.16
CA GLY A 11 2.35 -9.54 16.58
C GLY A 11 2.85 -10.92 17.01
N ARG A 12 2.77 -11.93 16.12
CA ARG A 12 3.27 -13.28 16.38
C ARG A 12 4.80 -13.36 16.43
N PHE A 13 5.49 -12.35 15.90
CA PHE A 13 6.95 -12.24 15.87
C PHE A 13 7.46 -11.15 16.81
N SER A 14 6.64 -10.71 17.76
CA SER A 14 7.05 -9.76 18.80
C SER A 14 8.31 -10.25 19.53
N GLY A 15 9.27 -9.35 19.71
CA GLY A 15 10.54 -9.65 20.34
C GLY A 15 11.65 -10.20 19.42
N LEU A 16 11.34 -10.59 18.16
CA LEU A 16 12.37 -11.04 17.20
C LEU A 16 13.07 -9.85 16.52
N VAL A 17 12.43 -8.73 16.42
CA VAL A 17 12.95 -7.49 15.82
C VAL A 17 12.69 -6.32 16.77
N PRO A 18 13.56 -5.31 16.77
CA PRO A 18 13.35 -4.11 17.60
C PRO A 18 12.01 -3.45 17.29
N ASP A 19 11.31 -3.02 18.34
CA ASP A 19 10.14 -2.18 18.18
C ASP A 19 10.55 -0.77 17.76
N GLN A 20 9.79 -0.22 16.81
CA GLN A 20 9.96 1.14 16.34
C GLN A 20 8.83 2.03 16.91
N PRO A 21 9.09 3.32 17.19
CA PRO A 21 8.04 4.27 17.55
C PRO A 21 6.96 4.34 16.47
N ARG A 22 5.68 4.40 16.87
CA ARG A 22 4.53 4.46 15.94
C ARG A 22 3.57 5.55 16.37
N THR A 23 3.00 6.21 15.39
CA THR A 23 1.99 7.25 15.61
C THR A 23 0.87 7.12 14.59
N PRO A 24 -0.37 7.45 14.94
CA PRO A 24 -1.46 7.56 13.98
C PRO A 24 -1.17 8.61 12.90
N LEU A 25 -1.81 8.46 11.73
CA LEU A 25 -1.74 9.44 10.65
C LEU A 25 -2.42 10.76 11.05
N PRO A 26 -1.87 11.93 10.65
CA PRO A 26 -2.43 13.25 10.93
C PRO A 26 -3.61 13.61 10.00
N ARG A 27 -4.77 12.91 10.16
CA ARG A 27 -5.92 13.02 9.25
C ARG A 27 -6.88 14.16 9.58
N ASP A 28 -6.87 14.65 10.81
CA ASP A 28 -7.68 15.77 11.30
C ASP A 28 -6.84 16.65 12.24
N ASP A 29 -7.40 17.74 12.72
CA ASP A 29 -6.64 18.70 13.53
C ASP A 29 -6.16 18.09 14.85
N ALA A 30 -6.94 17.25 15.50
CA ALA A 30 -6.57 16.61 16.77
C ALA A 30 -5.45 15.57 16.55
N SER A 31 -5.56 14.71 15.55
CA SER A 31 -4.52 13.73 15.21
C SER A 31 -3.24 14.41 14.68
N ARG A 32 -3.37 15.59 14.07
CA ARG A 32 -2.22 16.37 13.60
C ARG A 32 -1.41 16.93 14.77
N GLU A 33 -2.06 17.50 15.77
CA GLU A 33 -1.36 18.00 16.97
C GLU A 33 -0.64 16.86 17.71
N ALA A 34 -1.31 15.73 17.89
CA ALA A 34 -0.72 14.55 18.49
C ALA A 34 0.46 14.00 17.68
N PHE A 35 0.34 13.97 16.35
CA PHE A 35 1.40 13.56 15.43
C PHE A 35 2.62 14.48 15.52
N GLU A 36 2.43 15.82 15.51
CA GLU A 36 3.53 16.79 15.60
C GLU A 36 4.26 16.67 16.95
N THR A 37 3.51 16.52 18.03
CA THR A 37 4.09 16.29 19.36
C THR A 37 4.92 15.02 19.38
N PHE A 38 4.38 13.92 18.86
CA PHE A 38 5.09 12.65 18.80
C PHE A 38 6.37 12.75 17.97
N VAL A 39 6.33 13.40 16.79
CA VAL A 39 7.52 13.57 15.95
C VAL A 39 8.58 14.39 16.67
N ALA A 40 8.19 15.51 17.30
CA ALA A 40 9.12 16.36 18.05
C ALA A 40 9.80 15.61 19.21
N GLU A 41 9.08 14.73 19.92
CA GLU A 41 9.61 13.92 21.03
C GLU A 41 10.56 12.81 20.60
N HIS A 42 10.50 12.37 19.34
CA HIS A 42 11.25 11.21 18.85
C HIS A 42 12.29 11.56 17.79
N ALA A 43 12.31 12.79 17.26
CA ALA A 43 13.13 13.17 16.12
C ALA A 43 14.64 13.00 16.39
N ASP A 44 15.11 13.23 17.60
CA ASP A 44 16.52 13.08 18.00
C ASP A 44 17.01 11.62 18.01
N ARG A 45 16.09 10.67 18.00
CA ARG A 45 16.35 9.22 18.08
C ARG A 45 15.98 8.47 16.80
N CYS A 46 15.33 9.13 15.86
CA CYS A 46 14.85 8.55 14.61
C CYS A 46 15.63 9.12 13.43
N ALA A 47 16.03 8.27 12.49
CA ALA A 47 16.67 8.69 11.25
C ALA A 47 15.64 8.97 10.14
N ALA A 48 14.51 8.29 10.17
CA ALA A 48 13.51 8.35 9.12
C ALA A 48 12.11 8.03 9.65
N MET A 49 11.11 8.45 8.87
CA MET A 49 9.72 8.01 8.99
C MET A 49 9.36 7.19 7.76
N ILE A 50 8.66 6.07 7.96
CA ILE A 50 8.20 5.19 6.87
C ILE A 50 6.69 5.02 6.92
N LEU A 51 6.04 5.09 5.74
CA LEU A 51 4.62 4.79 5.59
C LEU A 51 4.28 4.38 4.15
N GLU A 52 3.15 3.68 3.97
CA GLU A 52 2.55 3.45 2.65
C GLU A 52 1.76 4.71 2.24
N PRO A 53 1.98 5.29 1.04
CA PRO A 53 1.28 6.52 0.62
C PRO A 53 -0.18 6.24 0.23
N LEU A 54 -1.10 7.09 0.70
CA LEU A 54 -2.54 7.15 0.44
C LEU A 54 -3.36 5.93 0.89
N VAL A 55 -2.79 4.74 0.93
CA VAL A 55 -3.46 3.52 1.42
C VAL A 55 -2.49 2.69 2.25
N GLN A 56 -2.81 2.50 3.52
CA GLN A 56 -2.13 1.53 4.37
C GLN A 56 -2.79 0.16 4.17
N GLY A 57 -2.10 -0.76 3.48
CA GLY A 57 -2.69 -2.03 3.07
C GLY A 57 -2.91 -3.00 4.22
N ALA A 58 -1.84 -3.58 4.74
CA ALA A 58 -1.89 -4.59 5.81
C ALA A 58 -2.42 -4.05 7.13
N GLY A 59 -2.36 -2.73 7.35
CA GLY A 59 -2.91 -2.05 8.51
C GLY A 59 -4.44 -1.88 8.52
N GLY A 60 -5.17 -2.56 7.62
CA GLY A 60 -6.64 -2.50 7.57
C GLY A 60 -7.21 -1.75 6.37
N MET A 61 -6.46 -1.66 5.29
CA MET A 61 -6.87 -0.92 4.07
C MET A 61 -7.35 0.50 4.41
N ILE A 62 -6.55 1.22 5.19
CA ILE A 62 -6.86 2.58 5.65
C ILE A 62 -6.51 3.57 4.53
N PHE A 63 -7.52 4.26 4.00
CA PHE A 63 -7.34 5.30 3.01
C PHE A 63 -7.20 6.65 3.71
N TYR A 64 -6.34 7.52 3.16
CA TYR A 64 -6.15 8.86 3.66
C TYR A 64 -5.83 9.84 2.52
N ASP A 65 -6.04 11.10 2.74
CA ASP A 65 -5.97 12.11 1.71
C ASP A 65 -4.53 12.61 1.44
N GLN A 66 -4.38 13.31 0.34
CA GLN A 66 -3.12 13.89 -0.08
C GLN A 66 -2.59 14.97 0.90
N LYS A 67 -3.50 15.64 1.65
CA LYS A 67 -3.10 16.66 2.64
C LYS A 67 -2.37 15.99 3.81
N THR A 68 -2.85 14.82 4.22
CA THR A 68 -2.21 14.00 5.25
C THR A 68 -0.79 13.62 4.84
N LEU A 69 -0.58 13.15 3.60
CA LEU A 69 0.77 12.80 3.12
C LEU A 69 1.69 14.02 3.06
N ARG A 70 1.19 15.17 2.62
CA ARG A 70 1.94 16.44 2.65
C ARG A 70 2.33 16.85 4.08
N ALA A 71 1.40 16.74 5.03
CA ALA A 71 1.68 17.04 6.43
C ALA A 71 2.81 16.16 7.00
N VAL A 72 2.83 14.88 6.64
CA VAL A 72 3.93 13.97 7.02
C VAL A 72 5.26 14.43 6.40
N ARG A 73 5.31 14.80 5.11
CA ARG A 73 6.52 15.32 4.47
C ARG A 73 7.02 16.60 5.15
N GLU A 74 6.11 17.53 5.40
CA GLU A 74 6.44 18.81 6.08
C GLU A 74 7.00 18.58 7.50
N ALA A 75 6.44 17.61 8.24
CA ALA A 75 6.97 17.25 9.55
C ALA A 75 8.39 16.64 9.45
N CYS A 76 8.63 15.75 8.50
CA CYS A 76 9.94 15.20 8.24
C CYS A 76 10.96 16.31 7.94
N ASP A 77 10.60 17.27 7.07
CA ASP A 77 11.46 18.39 6.69
C ASP A 77 11.79 19.28 7.90
N ARG A 78 10.79 19.60 8.73
CA ARG A 78 11.00 20.43 9.93
C ARG A 78 11.92 19.80 10.95
N HIS A 79 11.86 18.49 11.08
CA HIS A 79 12.62 17.76 12.12
C HIS A 79 13.87 17.07 11.59
N GLY A 80 14.21 17.26 10.30
CA GLY A 80 15.39 16.66 9.68
C GLY A 80 15.34 15.14 9.55
N LEU A 81 14.13 14.55 9.46
CA LEU A 81 13.92 13.15 9.24
C LEU A 81 13.85 12.83 7.75
N LEU A 82 14.39 11.69 7.35
CA LEU A 82 14.17 11.17 6.00
C LEU A 82 12.73 10.63 5.88
N LEU A 83 12.10 10.87 4.73
CA LEU A 83 10.83 10.25 4.40
C LEU A 83 11.05 9.03 3.53
N ILE A 84 10.59 7.86 4.00
CA ILE A 84 10.57 6.63 3.24
C ILE A 84 9.12 6.33 2.85
N LEU A 85 8.83 6.24 1.55
CA LEU A 85 7.51 5.80 1.07
C LEU A 85 7.58 4.36 0.61
N ASP A 86 6.75 3.53 1.24
CA ASP A 86 6.56 2.14 0.85
C ASP A 86 5.51 2.05 -0.27
N GLU A 87 5.99 2.07 -1.50
CA GLU A 87 5.17 1.94 -2.71
C GLU A 87 5.08 0.49 -3.22
N ILE A 88 5.39 -0.48 -2.36
CA ILE A 88 5.34 -1.91 -2.72
C ILE A 88 3.93 -2.33 -3.16
N MET A 89 2.90 -1.81 -2.49
CA MET A 89 1.50 -2.08 -2.83
C MET A 89 0.86 -0.96 -3.66
N THR A 90 1.19 0.27 -3.37
CA THR A 90 0.51 1.47 -3.88
C THR A 90 1.06 1.96 -5.20
N GLY A 91 2.32 1.64 -5.49
CA GLY A 91 3.01 2.08 -6.70
C GLY A 91 2.67 1.28 -7.95
N LEU A 92 3.34 1.67 -9.03
CA LEU A 92 3.22 1.05 -10.34
C LEU A 92 1.77 0.94 -10.81
N GLY A 93 1.09 2.09 -10.81
CA GLY A 93 -0.23 2.26 -11.37
C GLY A 93 -1.40 1.94 -10.42
N ARG A 94 -1.18 1.25 -9.32
CA ARG A 94 -2.25 0.69 -8.47
C ARG A 94 -3.30 1.73 -8.02
N LEU A 95 -2.89 2.94 -7.71
CA LEU A 95 -3.77 4.02 -7.25
C LEU A 95 -4.10 5.07 -8.34
N GLY A 96 -3.81 4.79 -9.63
CA GLY A 96 -4.19 5.65 -10.75
C GLY A 96 -3.09 6.60 -11.26
N THR A 97 -1.96 6.68 -10.56
CA THR A 97 -0.71 7.33 -11.00
C THR A 97 0.42 6.31 -11.02
N LEU A 98 1.55 6.56 -11.67
CA LEU A 98 2.66 5.61 -11.68
C LEU A 98 3.14 5.35 -10.25
N PHE A 99 3.34 6.41 -9.46
CA PHE A 99 3.56 6.31 -8.02
C PHE A 99 2.47 7.07 -7.25
N ALA A 100 2.03 6.52 -6.12
CA ALA A 100 0.96 7.12 -5.33
C ALA A 100 1.34 8.50 -4.76
N CYS A 101 2.62 8.71 -4.44
CA CYS A 101 3.13 9.99 -3.94
C CYS A 101 2.96 11.14 -4.93
N GLU A 102 2.86 10.88 -6.23
CA GLU A 102 2.62 11.91 -7.27
C GLU A 102 1.30 12.64 -7.04
N GLN A 103 0.26 11.93 -6.57
CA GLN A 103 -1.05 12.53 -6.30
C GLN A 103 -0.99 13.63 -5.23
N ALA A 104 -0.03 13.51 -4.30
CA ALA A 104 0.20 14.52 -3.27
C ALA A 104 1.28 15.53 -3.64
N ALA A 105 1.94 15.39 -4.79
CA ALA A 105 3.14 16.14 -5.16
C ALA A 105 4.25 16.05 -4.08
N VAL A 106 4.40 14.88 -3.47
CA VAL A 106 5.42 14.59 -2.46
C VAL A 106 6.54 13.77 -3.07
N THR A 107 7.78 14.20 -2.89
CA THR A 107 8.96 13.42 -3.26
C THR A 107 9.58 12.84 -1.98
N PRO A 108 9.68 11.50 -1.84
CA PRO A 108 10.36 10.89 -0.71
C PRO A 108 11.88 10.96 -0.88
N ASP A 109 12.60 10.78 0.23
CA ASP A 109 14.06 10.60 0.22
C ASP A 109 14.41 9.16 -0.22
N ILE A 110 13.58 8.20 0.18
CA ILE A 110 13.71 6.79 -0.18
C ILE A 110 12.34 6.24 -0.58
N MET A 111 12.29 5.43 -1.64
CA MET A 111 11.08 4.72 -2.08
C MET A 111 11.38 3.23 -2.20
N THR A 112 10.47 2.39 -1.71
CA THR A 112 10.57 0.94 -1.89
C THR A 112 9.53 0.43 -2.88
N LEU A 113 9.97 -0.41 -3.83
CA LEU A 113 9.14 -1.01 -4.88
C LEU A 113 9.28 -2.54 -4.87
N SER A 114 8.20 -3.23 -5.18
CA SER A 114 8.16 -4.68 -5.41
C SER A 114 6.85 -5.06 -6.12
N LYS A 115 6.31 -6.26 -5.88
CA LYS A 115 5.01 -6.75 -6.41
C LYS A 115 4.82 -6.47 -7.91
N SER A 116 4.12 -5.39 -8.27
CA SER A 116 3.88 -5.01 -9.67
C SER A 116 5.15 -4.67 -10.45
N LEU A 117 6.30 -4.51 -9.79
CA LEU A 117 7.58 -4.21 -10.43
C LEU A 117 7.95 -5.25 -11.52
N THR A 118 7.62 -6.51 -11.29
CA THR A 118 7.85 -7.59 -12.27
C THR A 118 6.55 -8.10 -12.91
N GLY A 119 5.45 -7.38 -12.78
CA GLY A 119 4.13 -7.86 -13.19
C GLY A 119 3.70 -9.16 -12.49
N GLY A 120 4.28 -9.49 -11.33
CA GLY A 120 3.99 -10.71 -10.57
C GLY A 120 4.69 -11.98 -11.09
N THR A 121 5.61 -11.88 -12.06
CA THR A 121 6.27 -13.04 -12.67
C THR A 121 7.41 -13.60 -11.83
N LEU A 122 8.21 -12.73 -11.21
CA LEU A 122 9.39 -13.09 -10.41
C LEU A 122 9.50 -12.20 -9.17
N PRO A 123 10.02 -12.72 -8.05
CA PRO A 123 10.28 -11.90 -6.87
C PRO A 123 11.45 -10.93 -7.15
N LEU A 124 11.18 -9.65 -7.00
CA LEU A 124 12.17 -8.57 -7.06
C LEU A 124 11.70 -7.42 -6.19
N ALA A 125 12.64 -6.74 -5.55
CA ALA A 125 12.40 -5.47 -4.89
C ALA A 125 13.49 -4.48 -5.30
N ALA A 126 13.14 -3.20 -5.31
CA ALA A 126 14.07 -2.11 -5.52
C ALA A 126 13.89 -1.07 -4.41
N THR A 127 15.00 -0.51 -3.94
CA THR A 127 15.03 0.67 -3.09
C THR A 127 15.64 1.80 -3.91
N ILE A 128 14.84 2.82 -4.16
CA ILE A 128 15.26 4.03 -4.87
C ILE A 128 15.57 5.08 -3.80
N ALA A 129 16.71 5.72 -3.90
CA ALA A 129 17.14 6.75 -2.95
C ALA A 129 17.58 8.00 -3.71
N SER A 130 17.48 9.16 -3.05
CA SER A 130 18.02 10.42 -3.57
C SER A 130 19.55 10.36 -3.70
N THR A 131 20.10 11.21 -4.55
CA THR A 131 21.56 11.31 -4.74
C THR A 131 22.29 11.59 -3.43
N SER A 132 21.74 12.43 -2.56
CA SER A 132 22.33 12.75 -1.25
C SER A 132 22.43 11.52 -0.32
N ILE A 133 21.44 10.62 -0.37
CA ILE A 133 21.49 9.37 0.39
C ILE A 133 22.59 8.46 -0.19
N PHE A 134 22.66 8.32 -1.51
CA PHE A 134 23.70 7.52 -2.18
C PHE A 134 25.11 8.03 -1.85
N GLU A 135 25.31 9.35 -1.92
CA GLU A 135 26.59 9.98 -1.62
C GLU A 135 27.06 9.73 -0.18
N GLY A 136 26.14 9.57 0.76
CA GLY A 136 26.44 9.21 2.15
C GLY A 136 27.21 7.89 2.31
N PHE A 137 27.14 6.99 1.32
CA PHE A 137 27.86 5.72 1.29
C PHE A 137 29.19 5.80 0.51
N LEU A 138 29.46 6.90 -0.20
CA LEU A 138 30.68 7.09 -0.97
C LEU A 138 31.83 7.52 -0.04
N SER A 139 32.62 6.57 0.41
CA SER A 139 33.73 6.79 1.31
C SER A 139 34.88 5.82 1.05
N PRO A 140 36.15 6.22 1.27
CA PRO A 140 37.27 5.29 1.28
C PRO A 140 37.27 4.37 2.52
N LYS A 141 36.38 4.61 3.49
CA LYS A 141 36.29 3.82 4.72
C LYS A 141 35.25 2.72 4.56
N LEU A 142 35.64 1.50 4.85
CA LEU A 142 34.78 0.32 4.70
C LEU A 142 33.57 0.35 5.65
N ASP A 143 33.69 0.96 6.81
CA ASP A 143 32.60 1.10 7.81
C ASP A 143 31.46 2.03 7.36
N GLN A 144 31.69 2.81 6.31
CA GLN A 144 30.66 3.66 5.69
C GLN A 144 30.01 3.03 4.45
N ALA A 145 30.47 1.86 4.02
CA ALA A 145 29.89 1.17 2.88
C ALA A 145 28.50 0.60 3.19
N LEU A 146 27.60 0.61 2.20
CA LEU A 146 26.32 -0.08 2.32
C LEU A 146 26.53 -1.60 2.34
N MET A 147 26.53 -2.18 3.54
CA MET A 147 26.73 -3.63 3.76
C MET A 147 25.44 -4.42 3.54
N HIS A 148 24.81 -4.24 2.38
CA HIS A 148 23.62 -4.95 1.97
C HIS A 148 23.81 -5.49 0.55
N GLY A 149 23.89 -6.81 0.41
CA GLY A 149 24.11 -7.47 -0.88
C GLY A 149 23.58 -8.91 -0.84
N PRO A 150 22.26 -9.14 -0.94
CA PRO A 150 21.71 -10.48 -1.10
C PRO A 150 22.34 -11.20 -2.31
N THR A 151 22.50 -12.53 -2.22
CA THR A 151 23.15 -13.32 -3.27
C THR A 151 22.56 -13.10 -4.66
N PHE A 152 21.24 -12.92 -4.74
CA PHE A 152 20.53 -12.71 -5.99
C PHE A 152 20.20 -11.23 -6.28
N THR A 153 20.94 -10.29 -5.68
CA THR A 153 20.81 -8.86 -6.03
C THR A 153 21.08 -8.66 -7.54
N GLY A 154 20.15 -7.95 -8.19
CA GLY A 154 20.26 -7.70 -9.64
C GLY A 154 20.08 -8.94 -10.51
N ASN A 155 19.30 -9.94 -10.04
CA ASN A 155 18.97 -11.13 -10.84
C ASN A 155 18.52 -10.73 -12.25
N ALA A 156 19.24 -11.16 -13.27
CA ALA A 156 19.05 -10.71 -14.66
C ALA A 156 17.66 -11.06 -15.20
N LEU A 157 17.09 -12.21 -14.83
CA LEU A 157 15.74 -12.60 -15.27
C LEU A 157 14.67 -11.71 -14.62
N ALA A 158 14.81 -11.44 -13.32
CA ALA A 158 13.88 -10.57 -12.61
C ALA A 158 14.00 -9.11 -13.10
N CYS A 159 15.20 -8.62 -13.38
CA CYS A 159 15.39 -7.29 -13.97
C CYS A 159 14.82 -7.20 -15.39
N ALA A 160 14.96 -8.24 -16.23
CA ALA A 160 14.33 -8.30 -17.54
C ALA A 160 12.79 -8.26 -17.44
N ALA A 161 12.21 -9.00 -16.48
CA ALA A 161 10.77 -8.96 -16.21
C ALA A 161 10.31 -7.57 -15.72
N ALA A 162 11.12 -6.92 -14.89
CA ALA A 162 10.81 -5.56 -14.41
C ALA A 162 10.84 -4.54 -15.55
N ASN A 163 11.86 -4.60 -16.43
CA ASN A 163 11.91 -3.72 -17.58
C ASN A 163 10.72 -3.94 -18.52
N ALA A 164 10.38 -5.19 -18.84
CA ALA A 164 9.19 -5.50 -19.64
C ALA A 164 7.88 -5.00 -18.99
N SER A 165 7.78 -5.07 -17.66
CA SER A 165 6.63 -4.52 -16.93
C SER A 165 6.56 -3.00 -17.05
N LEU A 166 7.69 -2.30 -16.98
CA LEU A 166 7.75 -0.83 -17.16
C LEU A 166 7.46 -0.44 -18.61
N ASP A 167 7.99 -1.16 -19.61
CA ASP A 167 7.69 -0.92 -21.03
C ASP A 167 6.18 -1.00 -21.32
N LEU A 168 5.44 -1.85 -20.61
CA LEU A 168 3.97 -1.92 -20.71
C LEU A 168 3.26 -0.65 -20.23
N PHE A 169 3.83 0.13 -19.33
CA PHE A 169 3.26 1.43 -18.95
C PHE A 169 3.50 2.50 -20.03
N GLU A 170 4.53 2.36 -20.84
CA GLU A 170 4.81 3.26 -21.96
C GLU A 170 4.02 2.90 -23.23
N THR A 171 3.82 1.60 -23.47
CA THR A 171 3.24 1.09 -24.73
C THR A 171 1.74 0.77 -24.63
N GLU A 172 1.20 0.59 -23.43
CA GLU A 172 -0.16 0.17 -23.19
C GLU A 172 -0.88 1.17 -22.25
N PRO A 173 -2.18 1.36 -22.37
CA PRO A 173 -2.92 2.37 -21.60
C PRO A 173 -3.21 1.92 -20.14
N ARG A 174 -2.18 1.46 -19.40
CA ARG A 174 -2.34 0.86 -18.05
C ARG A 174 -3.04 1.78 -17.05
N LEU A 175 -2.65 3.06 -17.00
CA LEU A 175 -3.26 4.03 -16.08
C LEU A 175 -4.71 4.35 -16.46
N GLU A 176 -5.07 4.26 -17.75
CA GLU A 176 -6.45 4.43 -18.17
C GLU A 176 -7.30 3.22 -17.80
N GLN A 177 -6.76 2.01 -17.96
CA GLN A 177 -7.40 0.79 -17.46
C GLN A 177 -7.68 0.86 -15.97
N VAL A 178 -6.73 1.39 -15.18
CA VAL A 178 -6.92 1.59 -13.73
C VAL A 178 -8.04 2.60 -13.44
N ARG A 179 -8.13 3.71 -14.18
CA ARG A 179 -9.24 4.68 -14.05
C ARG A 179 -10.60 4.05 -14.38
N THR A 180 -10.66 3.20 -15.40
CA THR A 180 -11.87 2.45 -15.76
C THR A 180 -12.28 1.49 -14.63
N ILE A 181 -11.32 0.76 -14.07
CA ILE A 181 -11.54 -0.14 -12.92
C ILE A 181 -12.04 0.67 -11.72
N GLU A 182 -11.44 1.80 -11.41
CA GLU A 182 -11.84 2.68 -10.30
C GLU A 182 -13.29 3.14 -10.44
N ALA A 183 -13.66 3.64 -11.62
CA ALA A 183 -15.02 4.06 -11.89
C ALA A 183 -16.04 2.91 -11.75
N HIS A 184 -15.69 1.73 -12.27
CA HIS A 184 -16.54 0.54 -12.15
C HIS A 184 -16.70 0.09 -10.69
N LEU A 185 -15.58 -0.02 -9.94
CA LEU A 185 -15.61 -0.38 -8.51
C LEU A 185 -16.44 0.62 -7.70
N GLY A 186 -16.28 1.92 -7.96
CA GLY A 186 -17.03 2.98 -7.27
C GLY A 186 -18.54 2.86 -7.47
N GLN A 187 -18.97 2.55 -8.69
CA GLN A 187 -20.38 2.37 -9.01
C GLN A 187 -20.92 1.02 -8.48
N ALA A 188 -20.20 -0.06 -8.72
CA ALA A 188 -20.68 -1.40 -8.45
C ALA A 188 -20.71 -1.77 -6.96
N LEU A 189 -19.80 -1.21 -6.15
CA LEU A 189 -19.76 -1.45 -4.70
C LEU A 189 -20.63 -0.47 -3.88
N GLU A 190 -21.13 0.62 -4.49
CA GLU A 190 -21.96 1.62 -3.80
C GLU A 190 -23.19 1.03 -3.08
N PRO A 191 -23.90 0.03 -3.62
CA PRO A 191 -25.01 -0.61 -2.92
C PRO A 191 -24.63 -1.19 -1.54
N CYS A 192 -23.38 -1.60 -1.35
CA CYS A 192 -22.93 -2.14 -0.07
C CYS A 192 -23.05 -1.13 1.08
N ARG A 193 -22.96 0.20 0.82
CA ARG A 193 -23.09 1.24 1.87
C ARG A 193 -24.40 1.21 2.63
N GLN A 194 -25.46 0.68 2.00
CA GLN A 194 -26.78 0.62 2.60
C GLN A 194 -27.07 -0.73 3.26
N MET A 195 -26.11 -1.65 3.26
CA MET A 195 -26.28 -2.99 3.84
C MET A 195 -26.02 -2.96 5.34
N ASN A 196 -26.81 -3.74 6.08
CA ASN A 196 -26.57 -3.90 7.50
C ASN A 196 -25.18 -4.51 7.76
N GLY A 197 -24.52 -4.02 8.80
CA GLY A 197 -23.17 -4.50 9.16
C GLY A 197 -22.04 -3.97 8.29
N VAL A 198 -22.30 -3.14 7.26
CA VAL A 198 -21.27 -2.43 6.51
C VAL A 198 -20.97 -1.09 7.18
N VAL A 199 -19.70 -0.87 7.51
CA VAL A 199 -19.20 0.35 8.14
C VAL A 199 -18.80 1.38 7.09
N ASP A 200 -18.09 0.94 6.04
CA ASP A 200 -17.61 1.83 4.99
C ASP A 200 -17.34 1.10 3.68
N VAL A 201 -17.39 1.84 2.58
CA VAL A 201 -16.99 1.41 1.24
C VAL A 201 -16.00 2.43 0.68
N ARG A 202 -14.81 1.98 0.29
CA ARG A 202 -13.73 2.85 -0.19
C ARG A 202 -13.23 2.37 -1.53
N VAL A 203 -12.95 3.30 -2.43
CA VAL A 203 -12.34 3.00 -3.74
C VAL A 203 -11.26 4.03 -4.03
N LEU A 204 -10.11 3.57 -4.49
CA LEU A 204 -9.03 4.42 -5.01
C LEU A 204 -8.21 3.61 -6.01
N GLY A 205 -8.14 4.07 -7.25
CA GLY A 205 -7.51 3.34 -8.33
C GLY A 205 -8.11 1.93 -8.50
N ALA A 206 -7.27 0.93 -8.67
CA ALA A 206 -7.71 -0.46 -8.78
C ALA A 206 -7.78 -1.17 -7.41
N ILE A 207 -8.29 -0.46 -6.39
CA ILE A 207 -8.57 -1.02 -5.05
C ILE A 207 -10.00 -0.66 -4.66
N GLY A 208 -10.82 -1.68 -4.38
CA GLY A 208 -12.15 -1.54 -3.79
C GLY A 208 -12.22 -2.26 -2.44
N VAL A 209 -12.82 -1.62 -1.45
CA VAL A 209 -12.89 -2.11 -0.06
C VAL A 209 -14.31 -1.99 0.45
N VAL A 210 -14.81 -3.05 1.07
CA VAL A 210 -16.02 -3.04 1.90
C VAL A 210 -15.61 -3.43 3.30
N GLU A 211 -15.78 -2.52 4.25
CA GLU A 211 -15.49 -2.74 5.66
C GLU A 211 -16.76 -3.14 6.40
N LEU A 212 -16.69 -4.23 7.14
CA LEU A 212 -17.79 -4.76 7.96
C LEU A 212 -17.56 -4.43 9.43
N GLU A 213 -18.61 -4.35 10.22
CA GLU A 213 -18.49 -4.19 11.68
C GLU A 213 -17.70 -5.36 12.29
N THR A 214 -17.97 -6.57 11.82
CA THR A 214 -17.29 -7.79 12.26
C THR A 214 -17.47 -8.88 11.23
N ILE A 215 -16.50 -9.79 11.15
CA ILE A 215 -16.60 -11.05 10.40
C ILE A 215 -16.50 -12.21 11.40
N ALA A 216 -17.63 -12.68 11.88
CA ALA A 216 -17.69 -13.73 12.90
C ALA A 216 -17.15 -15.09 12.40
N ASP A 217 -17.44 -15.42 11.12
CA ASP A 217 -16.94 -16.64 10.46
C ASP A 217 -16.18 -16.30 9.17
N MET A 218 -14.90 -16.03 9.32
CA MET A 218 -13.99 -15.73 8.21
C MET A 218 -13.88 -16.88 7.21
N ASN A 219 -13.90 -18.13 7.68
CA ASN A 219 -13.77 -19.29 6.80
C ASN A 219 -15.05 -19.54 6.00
N GLY A 220 -16.22 -19.40 6.62
CA GLY A 220 -17.50 -19.45 5.94
C GLY A 220 -17.65 -18.32 4.91
N LEU A 221 -17.21 -17.10 5.22
CA LEU A 221 -17.22 -16.01 4.26
C LEU A 221 -16.32 -16.31 3.04
N ARG A 222 -15.11 -16.82 3.25
CA ARG A 222 -14.21 -17.24 2.16
C ARG A 222 -14.83 -18.37 1.33
N ALA A 223 -15.42 -19.36 1.96
CA ALA A 223 -16.08 -20.46 1.25
C ALA A 223 -17.18 -19.96 0.32
N ARG A 224 -18.04 -19.03 0.77
CA ARG A 224 -19.10 -18.43 -0.06
C ARG A 224 -18.54 -17.70 -1.29
N PHE A 225 -17.42 -17.00 -1.18
CA PHE A 225 -16.76 -16.40 -2.33
C PHE A 225 -16.24 -17.45 -3.31
N ILE A 226 -15.62 -18.53 -2.81
CA ILE A 226 -15.11 -19.63 -3.64
C ILE A 226 -16.27 -20.35 -4.35
N ASP A 227 -17.36 -20.68 -3.65
CA ASP A 227 -18.54 -21.32 -4.20
C ASP A 227 -19.20 -20.44 -5.29
N ALA A 228 -19.08 -19.13 -5.16
CA ALA A 228 -19.48 -18.16 -6.20
C ALA A 228 -18.50 -18.06 -7.37
N GLY A 229 -17.39 -18.81 -7.34
CA GLY A 229 -16.35 -18.82 -8.38
C GLY A 229 -15.38 -17.63 -8.32
N CYS A 230 -15.27 -16.96 -7.17
CA CYS A 230 -14.39 -15.82 -6.98
C CYS A 230 -13.39 -16.09 -5.85
N TRP A 231 -12.08 -15.85 -6.14
CA TRP A 231 -11.02 -15.99 -5.14
C TRP A 231 -10.82 -14.66 -4.41
N ILE A 232 -11.63 -14.43 -3.37
CA ILE A 232 -11.54 -13.24 -2.52
C ILE A 232 -11.01 -13.65 -1.14
N ARG A 233 -10.07 -12.89 -0.59
CA ARG A 233 -9.36 -13.19 0.67
C ARG A 233 -9.61 -12.10 1.71
N PRO A 234 -10.77 -12.07 2.39
CA PRO A 234 -11.02 -11.14 3.48
C PRO A 234 -9.99 -11.30 4.60
N PHE A 235 -9.68 -10.21 5.31
CA PHE A 235 -8.88 -10.23 6.53
C PHE A 235 -9.40 -9.19 7.53
N GLY A 236 -9.23 -9.47 8.84
CA GLY A 236 -9.83 -8.62 9.87
C GLY A 236 -11.34 -8.48 9.65
N ASN A 237 -11.80 -7.27 9.43
CA ASN A 237 -13.18 -6.93 9.05
C ASN A 237 -13.30 -6.43 7.60
N ILE A 238 -12.29 -6.66 6.76
CA ILE A 238 -12.15 -6.11 5.42
C ILE A 238 -12.42 -7.16 4.34
N VAL A 239 -13.33 -6.86 3.43
CA VAL A 239 -13.47 -7.50 2.11
C VAL A 239 -12.88 -6.53 1.08
N TYR A 240 -11.91 -6.98 0.27
CA TYR A 240 -11.26 -6.10 -0.68
C TYR A 240 -11.05 -6.75 -2.05
N LEU A 241 -11.03 -5.92 -3.07
CA LEU A 241 -10.72 -6.26 -4.46
C LEU A 241 -9.47 -5.51 -4.91
N MET A 242 -8.56 -6.23 -5.53
CA MET A 242 -7.37 -5.69 -6.19
C MET A 242 -7.15 -6.43 -7.52
N PRO A 243 -8.01 -6.20 -8.51
CA PRO A 243 -7.94 -6.92 -9.79
C PRO A 243 -6.65 -6.60 -10.56
N ALA A 244 -6.32 -7.47 -11.53
CA ALA A 244 -5.31 -7.15 -12.52
C ALA A 244 -5.79 -5.97 -13.39
N PHE A 245 -4.86 -5.12 -13.87
CA PHE A 245 -5.24 -3.97 -14.70
C PHE A 245 -5.86 -4.39 -16.04
N THR A 246 -5.54 -5.61 -16.48
CA THR A 246 -6.04 -6.22 -17.73
C THR A 246 -7.28 -7.07 -17.53
N ILE A 247 -7.96 -6.98 -16.38
CA ILE A 247 -9.22 -7.70 -16.15
C ILE A 247 -10.26 -7.29 -17.17
N GLY A 248 -11.00 -8.26 -17.72
CA GLY A 248 -12.14 -8.00 -18.60
C GLY A 248 -13.32 -7.37 -17.85
N GLU A 249 -14.14 -6.60 -18.56
CA GLU A 249 -15.32 -5.92 -17.98
C GLU A 249 -16.29 -6.93 -17.33
N ASP A 250 -16.57 -8.05 -18.00
CA ASP A 250 -17.46 -9.09 -17.50
C ASP A 250 -16.93 -9.73 -16.22
N ASP A 251 -15.63 -9.99 -16.15
CA ASP A 251 -15.00 -10.58 -14.97
C ASP A 251 -14.98 -9.59 -13.79
N LEU A 252 -14.74 -8.31 -14.07
CA LEU A 252 -14.79 -7.25 -13.07
C LEU A 252 -16.21 -7.07 -12.52
N ALA A 253 -17.21 -7.06 -13.41
CA ALA A 253 -18.62 -7.00 -13.02
C ALA A 253 -18.99 -8.19 -12.14
N ARG A 254 -18.62 -9.41 -12.55
CA ARG A 254 -18.86 -10.64 -11.78
C ARG A 254 -18.22 -10.61 -10.39
N LEU A 255 -16.98 -10.07 -10.27
CA LEU A 255 -16.32 -9.91 -8.97
C LEU A 255 -17.12 -8.97 -8.05
N CYS A 256 -17.56 -7.83 -8.58
CA CYS A 256 -18.32 -6.83 -7.82
C CYS A 256 -19.70 -7.38 -7.41
N GLU A 257 -20.45 -7.98 -8.34
CA GLU A 257 -21.74 -8.61 -8.07
C GLU A 257 -21.62 -9.70 -6.99
N THR A 258 -20.54 -10.48 -7.04
CA THR A 258 -20.27 -11.50 -6.02
C THR A 258 -20.03 -10.86 -4.66
N VAL A 259 -19.27 -9.75 -4.57
CA VAL A 259 -19.06 -9.04 -3.29
C VAL A 259 -20.39 -8.52 -2.77
N VAL A 260 -21.17 -7.82 -3.60
CA VAL A 260 -22.47 -7.24 -3.22
C VAL A 260 -23.41 -8.32 -2.68
N ARG A 261 -23.53 -9.44 -3.39
CA ARG A 261 -24.40 -10.56 -2.99
C ARG A 261 -23.92 -11.22 -1.69
N VAL A 262 -22.65 -11.61 -1.62
CA VAL A 262 -22.11 -12.37 -0.46
C VAL A 262 -22.06 -11.49 0.80
N VAL A 263 -21.78 -10.20 0.68
CA VAL A 263 -21.84 -9.25 1.80
C VAL A 263 -23.29 -9.03 2.23
N GLY A 264 -24.22 -8.88 1.29
CA GLY A 264 -25.63 -8.69 1.61
C GLY A 264 -26.32 -9.90 2.30
N GLU A 265 -25.72 -11.08 2.17
CA GLU A 265 -26.16 -12.32 2.83
C GLU A 265 -25.41 -12.58 4.16
N HIS A 266 -24.45 -11.73 4.55
CA HIS A 266 -23.62 -11.91 5.72
C HIS A 266 -24.27 -11.33 6.97
#